data_f52ce26a45c26b49fc1fbb97111c5c48
#
_entry.id   f52ce26a45c26b49fc1fbb97111c5c48
#
_cell.length_a   1.000
_cell.length_b   1.000
_cell.length_c   1.000
_cell.angle_alpha   90.00
_cell.angle_beta   90.00
_cell.angle_gamma   90.00
#
_symmetry.space_group_name_H-M   'P 1'
#
loop_
_entity.id
_entity.type
_entity.pdbx_description
1 polymer ?
#
loop_
_entity_poly.entity_id
_entity_poly.type
_entity_poly.pdbx_seq_one_letter_code
_entity_poly.pdbx_strand_id
1 'polypeptide(L)'
;MNSPHNDDKIRGYIGIAQKAGKVVAGGTMVLEALKRKDVALVIIAEDAAESVDEEIQKACGTVTVIRWQTKAELGLCTGKSPRGAIAILDKGFAKAILEQVEDI
;
A
#
# COMPACT_ATOMS: atom_id res chain seq x y z
N MET A 1 11.85 -17.40 -13.11
CA MET A 1 10.44 -17.11 -13.33
C MET A 1 10.13 -15.66 -12.97
N ASN A 2 9.40 -14.99 -13.81
CA ASN A 2 9.11 -13.58 -13.60
C ASN A 2 7.94 -13.41 -12.65
N SER A 3 8.08 -12.47 -11.73
CA SER A 3 6.97 -12.04 -10.91
C SER A 3 5.96 -11.31 -11.79
N PRO A 4 4.66 -11.40 -11.50
CA PRO A 4 3.67 -10.60 -12.22
C PRO A 4 3.78 -9.11 -11.94
N HIS A 5 4.65 -8.71 -11.02
CA HIS A 5 4.87 -7.31 -10.66
C HIS A 5 6.35 -7.00 -10.72
N ASN A 6 6.68 -5.75 -11.03
CA ASN A 6 8.06 -5.30 -10.93
C ASN A 6 8.33 -4.87 -9.49
N ASP A 7 8.68 -5.83 -8.65
CA ASP A 7 8.79 -5.61 -7.21
C ASP A 7 9.85 -4.57 -6.84
N ASP A 8 10.97 -4.56 -7.54
CA ASP A 8 12.03 -3.60 -7.22
C ASP A 8 11.59 -2.16 -7.47
N LYS A 9 10.88 -1.92 -8.56
CA LYS A 9 10.38 -0.59 -8.86
C LYS A 9 9.28 -0.18 -7.88
N ILE A 10 8.40 -1.12 -7.52
CA ILE A 10 7.35 -0.84 -6.53
C ILE A 10 8.00 -0.43 -5.20
N ARG A 11 9.00 -1.18 -4.74
CA ARG A 11 9.73 -0.84 -3.51
C ARG A 11 10.35 0.54 -3.61
N GLY A 12 10.96 0.85 -4.75
CA GLY A 12 11.60 2.14 -4.97
C GLY A 12 10.61 3.29 -4.87
N TYR A 13 9.47 3.17 -5.52
CA TYR A 13 8.44 4.22 -5.47
C TYR A 13 7.87 4.39 -4.07
N ILE A 14 7.64 3.29 -3.35
CA ILE A 14 7.16 3.37 -1.97
C ILE A 14 8.19 4.10 -1.10
N GLY A 15 9.46 3.76 -1.27
CA GLY A 15 10.53 4.41 -0.50
C GLY A 15 10.61 5.91 -0.76
N ILE A 16 10.50 6.31 -2.02
CA ILE A 16 10.51 7.73 -2.38
C ILE A 16 9.26 8.43 -1.81
N ALA A 17 8.10 7.81 -1.94
CA ALA A 17 6.87 8.36 -1.40
C ALA A 17 6.94 8.50 0.11
N GLN A 18 7.55 7.53 0.79
CA GLN A 18 7.75 7.57 2.23
C GLN A 18 8.61 8.79 2.62
N LYS A 19 9.70 9.00 1.92
CA LYS A 19 10.58 10.15 2.19
C LYS A 19 9.87 11.46 1.92
N ALA A 20 8.94 11.48 0.98
CA ALA A 20 8.17 12.68 0.65
C ALA A 20 6.98 12.90 1.61
N GLY A 21 6.81 12.04 2.61
CA GLY A 21 5.70 12.16 3.55
C GLY A 21 4.35 11.79 2.96
N LYS A 22 4.34 10.96 1.92
CA LYS A 22 3.12 10.59 1.20
C LYS A 22 2.69 9.15 1.44
N VAL A 23 3.14 8.56 2.54
CA VAL A 23 2.77 7.19 2.93
C VAL A 23 2.35 7.19 4.39
N VAL A 24 1.25 6.48 4.69
CA VAL A 24 0.92 6.13 6.06
C VAL A 24 0.94 4.62 6.16
N ALA A 25 1.35 4.10 7.31
CA ALA A 25 1.56 2.66 7.50
C ALA A 25 0.80 2.17 8.73
N GLY A 26 0.21 0.98 8.59
CA GLY A 26 -0.56 0.35 9.65
C GLY A 26 -2.05 0.49 9.41
N GLY A 27 -2.82 -0.55 9.80
CA GLY A 27 -4.25 -0.59 9.53
C GLY A 27 -5.01 0.60 10.07
N THR A 28 -4.72 0.99 11.31
CA THR A 28 -5.40 2.13 11.94
C THR A 28 -5.16 3.42 11.17
N MET A 29 -3.91 3.68 10.81
CA MET A 29 -3.55 4.90 10.08
C MET A 29 -4.15 4.92 8.69
N VAL A 30 -4.19 3.77 8.03
CA VAL A 30 -4.79 3.67 6.70
C VAL A 30 -6.29 3.96 6.78
N LEU A 31 -6.98 3.39 7.78
CA LEU A 31 -8.41 3.64 7.94
C LEU A 31 -8.70 5.11 8.21
N GLU A 32 -7.88 5.76 9.02
CA GLU A 32 -8.06 7.19 9.29
C GLU A 32 -7.85 8.02 8.03
N ALA A 33 -6.83 7.68 7.25
CA ALA A 33 -6.58 8.39 6.00
C ALA A 33 -7.73 8.20 5.00
N LEU A 34 -8.29 7.00 4.95
CA LEU A 34 -9.45 6.72 4.10
C LEU A 34 -10.66 7.56 4.50
N LYS A 35 -10.86 7.74 5.80
CA LYS A 35 -11.96 8.59 6.29
C LYS A 35 -11.78 10.04 5.87
N ARG A 36 -10.54 10.51 5.82
CA ARG A 36 -10.25 11.88 5.37
C ARG A 36 -10.26 12.02 3.86
N LYS A 37 -10.41 10.91 3.13
CA LYS A 37 -10.40 10.88 1.66
C LYS A 37 -9.07 11.38 1.07
N ASP A 38 -7.98 11.08 1.76
CA ASP A 38 -6.64 11.50 1.34
C ASP A 38 -5.86 10.43 0.60
N VAL A 39 -6.46 9.26 0.37
CA VAL A 39 -5.73 8.08 -0.12
C VAL A 39 -5.92 7.91 -1.62
N ALA A 40 -4.81 7.68 -2.33
CA ALA A 40 -4.84 7.38 -3.75
C ALA A 40 -4.69 5.88 -4.05
N LEU A 41 -4.07 5.12 -3.12
CA LEU A 41 -3.85 3.68 -3.30
C LEU A 41 -3.65 3.04 -1.94
N VAL A 42 -4.25 1.88 -1.73
CA VAL A 42 -3.99 1.06 -0.55
C VAL A 42 -3.27 -0.21 -0.98
N ILE A 43 -2.23 -0.58 -0.23
CA ILE A 43 -1.51 -1.84 -0.44
C ILE A 43 -1.69 -2.67 0.83
N ILE A 44 -2.27 -3.86 0.69
CA ILE A 44 -2.48 -4.78 1.79
C ILE A 44 -1.50 -5.93 1.66
N ALA A 45 -0.85 -6.31 2.75
CA ALA A 45 0.05 -7.46 2.76
C ALA A 45 -0.74 -8.74 2.50
N GLU A 46 -0.11 -9.68 1.80
CA GLU A 46 -0.76 -10.96 1.50
C GLU A 46 -1.04 -11.77 2.77
N ASP A 47 -0.25 -11.56 3.81
CA ASP A 47 -0.42 -12.21 5.11
C ASP A 47 -1.03 -11.29 6.17
N ALA A 48 -1.72 -10.25 5.75
CA ALA A 48 -2.39 -9.35 6.68
C ALA A 48 -3.53 -10.10 7.42
N ALA A 49 -3.80 -9.66 8.65
CA ALA A 49 -4.91 -10.22 9.40
C ALA A 49 -6.22 -10.00 8.63
N GLU A 50 -7.10 -11.00 8.67
CA GLU A 50 -8.36 -10.94 7.95
C GLU A 50 -9.18 -9.72 8.35
N SER A 51 -9.17 -9.37 9.65
CA SER A 51 -9.91 -8.22 10.14
C SER A 51 -9.43 -6.91 9.51
N VAL A 52 -8.13 -6.77 9.31
CA VAL A 52 -7.56 -5.58 8.66
C VAL A 52 -8.05 -5.49 7.22
N ASP A 53 -7.96 -6.60 6.50
CA ASP A 53 -8.42 -6.67 5.11
C ASP A 53 -9.89 -6.28 5.01
N GLU A 54 -10.73 -6.88 5.85
CA GLU A 54 -12.17 -6.62 5.82
C GLU A 54 -12.51 -5.17 6.12
N GLU A 55 -11.86 -4.59 7.13
CA GLU A 55 -12.12 -3.21 7.49
C GLU A 55 -11.73 -2.24 6.37
N ILE A 56 -10.60 -2.50 5.74
CA ILE A 56 -10.13 -1.67 4.63
C ILE A 56 -11.06 -1.81 3.43
N GLN A 57 -11.48 -3.04 3.11
CA GLN A 57 -12.41 -3.24 1.99
C GLN A 57 -13.72 -2.51 2.20
N LYS A 58 -14.20 -2.44 3.44
CA LYS A 58 -15.42 -1.70 3.74
C LYS A 58 -15.23 -0.18 3.64
N ALA A 59 -14.04 0.30 3.93
CA ALA A 59 -13.78 1.73 4.03
C ALA A 59 -13.22 2.35 2.75
N CYS A 60 -12.71 1.53 1.83
CA CYS A 60 -11.94 2.05 0.69
C CYS A 60 -12.80 2.76 -0.38
N GLY A 61 -14.10 2.47 -0.45
CA GLY A 61 -14.94 3.08 -1.47
C GLY A 61 -14.40 2.81 -2.87
N THR A 62 -14.09 3.88 -3.60
CA THR A 62 -13.57 3.77 -4.96
C THR A 62 -12.04 3.76 -5.04
N VAL A 63 -11.36 3.81 -3.89
CA VAL A 63 -9.90 3.80 -3.87
C VAL A 63 -9.39 2.43 -4.30
N THR A 64 -8.39 2.40 -5.16
CA THR A 64 -7.79 1.16 -5.62
C THR A 64 -7.05 0.47 -4.48
N VAL A 65 -7.28 -0.83 -4.34
CA VAL A 65 -6.62 -1.66 -3.33
C VAL A 65 -5.91 -2.80 -4.04
N ILE A 66 -4.63 -2.99 -3.73
CA ILE A 66 -3.87 -4.12 -4.25
C ILE A 66 -3.31 -4.92 -3.08
N ARG A 67 -3.02 -6.19 -3.32
CA ARG A 67 -2.29 -7.03 -2.37
C ARG A 67 -0.90 -7.25 -2.91
N TRP A 68 0.09 -7.04 -2.04
CA TRP A 68 1.48 -7.12 -2.49
C TRP A 68 2.38 -7.40 -1.30
N GLN A 69 3.19 -8.45 -1.42
CA GLN A 69 4.23 -8.79 -0.46
C GLN A 69 3.70 -9.11 0.93
N THR A 70 4.60 -9.25 1.88
CA THR A 70 4.27 -9.64 3.26
C THR A 70 4.27 -8.42 4.17
N LYS A 71 3.74 -8.60 5.38
CA LYS A 71 3.77 -7.57 6.42
C LYS A 71 5.21 -7.12 6.69
N ALA A 72 6.14 -8.07 6.72
CA ALA A 72 7.53 -7.76 6.97
C ALA A 72 8.10 -6.85 5.87
N GLU A 73 7.76 -7.14 4.61
CA GLU A 73 8.24 -6.37 3.48
C GLU A 73 7.63 -4.96 3.47
N LEU A 74 6.34 -4.83 3.75
CA LEU A 74 5.72 -3.52 3.83
C LEU A 74 6.33 -2.68 4.95
N GLY A 75 6.67 -3.32 6.06
CA GLY A 75 7.37 -2.64 7.15
C GLY A 75 8.73 -2.13 6.71
N LEU A 76 9.50 -2.97 6.02
CA LEU A 76 10.82 -2.58 5.52
C LEU A 76 10.73 -1.41 4.55
N CYS A 77 9.76 -1.43 3.64
CA CYS A 77 9.58 -0.36 2.66
C CYS A 77 9.28 0.99 3.32
N THR A 78 8.66 0.97 4.47
CA THR A 78 8.25 2.20 5.17
C THR A 78 9.16 2.53 6.35
N GLY A 79 10.25 1.77 6.53
CA GLY A 79 11.20 2.00 7.61
C GLY A 79 10.67 1.65 8.97
N LYS A 80 9.71 0.74 9.05
CA LYS A 80 9.03 0.39 10.30
C LYS A 80 9.03 -1.11 10.53
N SER A 81 8.48 -1.51 11.67
CA SER A 81 8.19 -2.92 11.95
C SER A 81 7.08 -3.40 11.00
N PRO A 82 6.79 -4.70 10.97
CA PRO A 82 5.80 -5.25 10.04
C PRO A 82 4.47 -4.50 10.06
N ARG A 83 3.90 -4.31 8.89
CA ARG A 83 2.63 -3.59 8.71
C ARG A 83 1.71 -4.39 7.80
N GLY A 84 0.45 -4.54 8.21
CA GLY A 84 -0.54 -5.26 7.40
C GLY A 84 -1.01 -4.47 6.19
N ALA A 85 -0.93 -3.15 6.25
CA ALA A 85 -1.38 -2.30 5.16
C ALA A 85 -0.64 -0.97 5.17
N ILE A 86 -0.50 -0.38 4.00
CA ILE A 86 0.00 0.99 3.85
C ILE A 86 -0.89 1.71 2.85
N ALA A 87 -0.88 3.04 2.91
CA ALA A 87 -1.63 3.86 1.96
C ALA A 87 -0.70 4.89 1.34
N ILE A 88 -0.87 5.08 0.03
CA ILE A 88 -0.15 6.08 -0.73
C ILE A 88 -1.06 7.28 -0.88
N LEU A 89 -0.61 8.45 -0.47
CA LEU A 89 -1.45 9.65 -0.42
C LEU A 89 -1.35 10.52 -1.66
N ASP A 90 -0.40 10.23 -2.53
CA ASP A 90 -0.12 11.03 -3.72
C ASP A 90 -0.52 10.29 -4.98
N LYS A 91 -1.29 10.93 -5.84
CA LYS A 91 -1.79 10.32 -7.07
C LYS A 91 -0.66 9.94 -8.04
N GLY A 92 0.39 10.77 -8.10
CA GLY A 92 1.52 10.49 -8.98
C GLY A 92 2.27 9.23 -8.58
N PHE A 93 2.56 9.08 -7.29
CA PHE A 93 3.21 7.87 -6.80
C PHE A 93 2.29 6.66 -6.95
N ALA A 94 0.98 6.83 -6.67
CA ALA A 94 0.03 5.74 -6.83
C ALA A 94 0.01 5.24 -8.26
N LYS A 95 -0.04 6.16 -9.23
CA LYS A 95 -0.03 5.80 -10.64
C LYS A 95 1.25 5.06 -11.03
N ALA A 96 2.40 5.58 -10.57
CA ALA A 96 3.69 4.96 -10.87
C ALA A 96 3.74 3.53 -10.34
N ILE A 97 3.24 3.32 -9.12
CA ILE A 97 3.20 1.98 -8.53
C ILE A 97 2.28 1.06 -9.32
N LEU A 98 1.08 1.54 -9.64
CA LEU A 98 0.10 0.73 -10.37
C LEU A 98 0.59 0.32 -11.75
N GLU A 99 1.40 1.15 -12.40
CA GLU A 99 1.99 0.82 -13.69
C GLU A 99 2.97 -0.34 -13.60
N GLN A 100 3.50 -0.62 -12.42
CA GLN A 100 4.42 -1.74 -12.20
C GLN A 100 3.71 -3.01 -11.75
N VAL A 101 2.42 -2.93 -11.47
CA VAL A 101 1.61 -4.10 -11.15
C VAL A 101 1.10 -4.67 -12.46
N GLU A 102 1.39 -5.95 -12.69
CA GLU A 102 0.93 -6.58 -13.92
C GLU A 102 -0.58 -6.75 -13.88
N ASP A 103 -1.21 -6.28 -14.95
CA ASP A 103 -2.65 -6.38 -15.10
C ASP A 103 -2.96 -7.72 -15.76
N ILE A 104 -3.54 -8.60 -14.99
CA ILE A 104 -3.83 -9.96 -15.44
C ILE A 104 -5.30 -10.11 -15.79
#